data_f0d92c03f79d9c94bb581269ff076bb3
#
_entry.id   f0d92c03f79d9c94bb581269ff076bb3
#
_cell.length_a   1.000
_cell.length_b   1.000
_cell.length_c   1.000
_cell.angle_alpha   90.00
_cell.angle_beta   90.00
_cell.angle_gamma   90.00
#
_symmetry.space_group_name_H-M   'P 1'
#
loop_
_entity.id
_entity.type
_entity.pdbx_description
1 polymer ?
#
loop_
_entity_poly.entity_id
_entity_poly.type
_entity_poly.pdbx_seq_one_letter_code
_entity_poly.pdbx_strand_id
1 'polypeptide(L)'
;DYHSFRVIKGVPQYQFVIANKLGTPPPYEPGGPTYQIELKKVDKETRESLAGAEFELWSAKLADDGITLVPDAKLVTKNLVTGQYGIARVTVSHKGKFFYREVKAPTGYEADTDFHLIDTSTTVDLITRVEVENEKITEPFIRTTATGADGEKTVQAGNKVTIVDTVSYFNLKPGKTYIMKGTLMNKEAGKALTVDGKKVTAEKTFTPKTKDGTVKLTFTFNATAIKDGSKLVVFEKCYEYDTKTKTAGKLIAKHTDINDEGQTVIIKEKPEKPNKPEKPDKPNEVPKTGDQTDLCRWIALLWLAFLGMLLSMLSLRSKQEDAAEEKQEGQKCA
;
A
#
# COMPACT_ATOMS: atom_id res chain seq x y z
N ASP A 1 54.19 -6.67 0.51
CA ASP A 1 53.94 -6.11 1.83
C ASP A 1 53.11 -7.09 2.65
N TYR A 2 53.61 -7.43 3.83
CA TYR A 2 52.93 -8.34 4.74
C TYR A 2 52.08 -7.53 5.69
N HIS A 3 50.76 -7.83 5.73
CA HIS A 3 49.86 -7.26 6.72
C HIS A 3 49.65 -8.28 7.83
N SER A 4 50.04 -8.00 9.05
CA SER A 4 49.80 -8.84 10.22
C SER A 4 48.47 -8.44 10.89
N PHE A 5 47.68 -9.44 11.23
CA PHE A 5 46.44 -9.24 12.01
C PHE A 5 46.44 -10.15 13.24
N ARG A 6 45.80 -9.72 14.30
CA ARG A 6 45.67 -10.45 15.55
C ARG A 6 44.30 -11.12 15.64
N VAL A 7 44.26 -12.42 15.75
CA VAL A 7 43.02 -13.16 16.01
C VAL A 7 42.74 -13.15 17.52
N ILE A 8 41.57 -12.64 17.91
CA ILE A 8 41.13 -12.63 19.30
C ILE A 8 40.21 -13.82 19.52
N LYS A 9 40.52 -14.63 20.55
CA LYS A 9 39.76 -15.83 20.90
C LYS A 9 38.33 -15.46 21.31
N GLY A 10 37.31 -16.06 20.65
CA GLY A 10 35.90 -15.81 20.95
C GLY A 10 35.18 -14.83 20.04
N VAL A 11 35.87 -14.28 19.03
CA VAL A 11 35.26 -13.46 17.99
C VAL A 11 34.95 -14.33 16.77
N PRO A 12 33.78 -14.19 16.10
CA PRO A 12 33.50 -14.90 14.85
C PRO A 12 34.61 -14.67 13.82
N GLN A 13 34.88 -15.67 13.00
CA GLN A 13 35.92 -15.59 11.97
C GLN A 13 35.65 -14.40 11.04
N TYR A 14 36.64 -13.51 10.90
CA TYR A 14 36.63 -12.44 9.93
C TYR A 14 37.36 -12.89 8.67
N GLN A 15 36.72 -12.72 7.54
CA GLN A 15 37.35 -12.94 6.24
C GLN A 15 37.83 -11.59 5.71
N PHE A 16 39.16 -11.45 5.52
CA PHE A 16 39.76 -10.24 4.96
C PHE A 16 40.05 -10.46 3.48
N VAL A 17 39.48 -9.62 2.63
CA VAL A 17 39.84 -9.57 1.21
C VAL A 17 40.74 -8.35 1.00
N ILE A 18 41.98 -8.54 0.63
CA ILE A 18 42.91 -7.47 0.26
C ILE A 18 42.86 -7.32 -1.25
N ALA A 19 42.24 -6.24 -1.72
CA ALA A 19 42.21 -5.90 -3.15
C ALA A 19 43.39 -4.96 -3.50
N ASN A 20 44.26 -5.40 -4.37
CA ASN A 20 45.43 -4.62 -4.84
C ASN A 20 45.13 -3.69 -6.04
N LYS A 21 43.90 -3.49 -6.42
CA LYS A 21 43.48 -2.55 -7.50
C LYS A 21 42.40 -1.62 -7.03
N LEU A 22 42.68 -0.32 -7.10
CA LEU A 22 41.66 0.72 -7.00
C LEU A 22 40.57 0.46 -8.05
N GLY A 23 39.32 0.35 -7.62
CA GLY A 23 38.19 0.59 -8.50
C GLY A 23 37.09 -0.46 -8.62
N THR A 24 37.28 -1.69 -8.16
CA THR A 24 36.15 -2.64 -8.15
C THR A 24 35.94 -3.18 -6.74
N PRO A 25 34.76 -3.06 -6.14
CA PRO A 25 34.45 -3.78 -4.92
C PRO A 25 34.58 -5.27 -5.17
N PRO A 26 35.13 -6.04 -4.19
CA PRO A 26 35.20 -7.49 -4.34
C PRO A 26 33.80 -8.06 -4.58
N PRO A 27 33.68 -9.12 -5.38
CA PRO A 27 32.39 -9.81 -5.53
C PRO A 27 31.90 -10.28 -4.16
N TYR A 28 30.58 -10.20 -3.96
CA TYR A 28 29.93 -10.68 -2.73
C TYR A 28 30.27 -12.15 -2.51
N GLU A 29 31.00 -12.45 -1.45
CA GLU A 29 31.24 -13.82 -0.97
C GLU A 29 30.08 -14.19 -0.01
N PRO A 30 29.30 -15.26 -0.27
CA PRO A 30 28.28 -15.71 0.67
C PRO A 30 28.89 -16.08 2.02
N GLY A 31 28.56 -15.33 3.08
CA GLY A 31 29.08 -15.52 4.45
C GLY A 31 30.08 -14.50 4.92
N GLY A 32 30.41 -13.47 4.12
CA GLY A 32 31.17 -12.28 4.56
C GLY A 32 30.38 -11.41 5.55
N PRO A 33 31.09 -10.47 6.26
CA PRO A 33 30.40 -9.57 7.17
C PRO A 33 29.39 -8.71 6.41
N THR A 34 28.17 -8.66 6.92
CA THR A 34 27.14 -7.76 6.41
C THR A 34 27.26 -6.41 7.09
N TYR A 35 27.17 -5.34 6.29
CA TYR A 35 27.19 -3.98 6.79
C TYR A 35 25.78 -3.41 6.75
N GLN A 36 25.47 -2.51 7.68
CA GLN A 36 24.18 -1.85 7.73
C GLN A 36 24.35 -0.34 7.65
N ILE A 37 23.41 0.28 6.97
CA ILE A 37 23.18 1.73 7.04
C ILE A 37 21.86 1.90 7.82
N GLU A 38 21.94 2.69 8.89
CA GLU A 38 20.79 3.07 9.71
C GLU A 38 20.53 4.55 9.52
N LEU A 39 19.36 4.89 8.96
CA LEU A 39 18.86 6.25 8.89
C LEU A 39 17.94 6.48 10.08
N LYS A 40 18.25 7.46 10.93
CA LYS A 40 17.39 7.88 12.04
C LYS A 40 16.78 9.23 11.72
N LYS A 41 15.48 9.24 11.52
CA LYS A 41 14.69 10.44 11.23
C LYS A 41 14.26 11.14 12.50
N VAL A 42 14.51 12.42 12.61
CA VAL A 42 14.15 13.24 13.77
C VAL A 42 13.54 14.58 13.36
N ASP A 43 12.74 15.14 14.24
CA ASP A 43 12.33 16.55 14.17
C ASP A 43 13.54 17.46 14.43
N LYS A 44 13.74 18.45 13.58
CA LYS A 44 14.89 19.35 13.61
C LYS A 44 14.98 20.16 14.92
N GLU A 45 13.84 20.55 15.48
CA GLU A 45 13.78 21.39 16.69
C GLU A 45 13.70 20.55 17.96
N THR A 46 12.77 19.58 18.02
CA THR A 46 12.49 18.81 19.26
C THR A 46 13.37 17.58 19.40
N ARG A 47 14.04 17.12 18.32
CA ARG A 47 14.83 15.89 18.24
C ARG A 47 14.01 14.61 18.44
N GLU A 48 12.68 14.72 18.47
CA GLU A 48 11.79 13.55 18.54
C GLU A 48 11.91 12.68 17.29
N SER A 49 11.81 11.37 17.49
CA SER A 49 11.89 10.39 16.40
C SER A 49 10.65 10.44 15.51
N LEU A 50 10.85 10.42 14.19
CA LEU A 50 9.79 10.55 13.20
C LEU A 50 9.61 9.25 12.40
N ALA A 51 8.41 8.65 12.51
CA ALA A 51 8.01 7.49 11.71
C ALA A 51 7.40 7.89 10.38
N GLY A 52 7.49 7.00 9.37
CA GLY A 52 6.80 7.14 8.09
C GLY A 52 7.54 7.99 7.05
N ALA A 53 8.80 8.35 7.28
CA ALA A 53 9.68 8.84 6.22
C ALA A 53 10.06 7.70 5.28
N GLU A 54 10.03 7.95 3.98
CA GLU A 54 10.44 6.96 2.96
C GLU A 54 11.69 7.45 2.25
N PHE A 55 12.67 6.55 2.11
CA PHE A 55 13.96 6.83 1.51
C PHE A 55 14.28 5.89 0.36
N GLU A 56 15.14 6.38 -0.52
CA GLU A 56 15.88 5.59 -1.50
C GLU A 56 17.36 5.61 -1.15
N LEU A 57 18.06 4.51 -1.40
CA LEU A 57 19.50 4.39 -1.27
C LEU A 57 20.13 4.02 -2.61
N TRP A 58 21.16 4.74 -2.99
CA TRP A 58 21.85 4.63 -4.27
C TRP A 58 23.34 4.36 -4.05
N SER A 59 23.98 3.58 -4.92
CA SER A 59 25.45 3.51 -4.97
C SER A 59 26.01 4.84 -5.44
N ALA A 60 27.22 5.18 -4.99
CA ALA A 60 27.96 6.33 -5.50
C ALA A 60 28.90 5.92 -6.64
N LYS A 61 29.06 6.80 -7.63
CA LYS A 61 30.07 6.70 -8.67
C LYS A 61 30.76 8.04 -8.88
N LEU A 62 31.90 8.02 -9.55
CA LEU A 62 32.53 9.26 -10.03
C LEU A 62 31.78 9.80 -11.25
N ALA A 63 31.59 11.11 -11.29
CA ALA A 63 31.13 11.82 -12.47
C ALA A 63 32.19 11.81 -13.59
N ASP A 64 31.86 12.34 -14.74
CA ASP A 64 32.77 12.39 -15.91
C ASP A 64 34.03 13.21 -15.66
N ASP A 65 34.03 14.10 -14.67
CA ASP A 65 35.19 14.85 -14.22
C ASP A 65 36.23 14.00 -13.45
N GLY A 66 35.88 12.77 -13.10
CA GLY A 66 36.72 11.82 -12.36
C GLY A 66 36.97 12.20 -10.89
N ILE A 67 36.30 13.22 -10.36
CA ILE A 67 36.51 13.79 -9.01
C ILE A 67 35.23 13.83 -8.22
N THR A 68 34.15 14.32 -8.82
CA THR A 68 32.87 14.53 -8.15
C THR A 68 32.11 13.20 -7.97
N LEU A 69 31.63 12.95 -6.76
CA LEU A 69 30.76 11.81 -6.49
C LEU A 69 29.31 12.17 -6.81
N VAL A 70 28.64 11.30 -7.53
CA VAL A 70 27.22 11.41 -7.90
C VAL A 70 26.50 10.08 -7.64
N PRO A 71 25.16 10.08 -7.48
CA PRO A 71 24.39 8.84 -7.42
C PRO A 71 24.59 8.04 -8.71
N ASP A 72 24.81 6.74 -8.58
CA ASP A 72 24.85 5.85 -9.73
C ASP A 72 23.43 5.59 -10.24
N ALA A 73 23.30 5.15 -11.50
CA ALA A 73 22.02 4.68 -12.04
C ALA A 73 21.47 3.44 -11.30
N LYS A 74 22.32 2.75 -10.54
CA LYS A 74 21.96 1.57 -9.75
C LYS A 74 21.38 1.95 -8.39
N LEU A 75 20.08 1.81 -8.27
CA LEU A 75 19.35 1.89 -7.01
C LEU A 75 19.70 0.67 -6.13
N VAL A 76 20.15 0.88 -4.90
CA VAL A 76 20.42 -0.19 -3.94
C VAL A 76 19.11 -0.70 -3.32
N THR A 77 18.26 0.22 -2.87
CA THR A 77 16.92 -0.09 -2.37
C THR A 77 15.98 1.11 -2.47
N LYS A 78 14.71 0.83 -2.58
CA LYS A 78 13.60 1.79 -2.49
C LYS A 78 12.65 1.38 -1.36
N ASN A 79 11.78 2.30 -0.96
CA ASN A 79 10.78 2.08 0.11
C ASN A 79 11.42 1.73 1.46
N LEU A 80 12.55 2.35 1.76
CA LEU A 80 13.18 2.26 3.07
C LEU A 80 12.43 3.17 4.03
N VAL A 81 11.53 2.62 4.84
CA VAL A 81 10.56 3.37 5.65
C VAL A 81 10.99 3.41 7.11
N THR A 82 10.91 4.59 7.75
CA THR A 82 11.17 4.71 9.19
C THR A 82 10.01 4.17 10.02
N GLY A 83 10.34 3.25 10.95
CA GLY A 83 9.41 2.69 11.93
C GLY A 83 9.11 3.64 13.08
N GLN A 84 8.40 3.14 14.10
CA GLN A 84 7.94 3.93 15.26
C GLN A 84 9.05 4.66 16.03
N TYR A 85 10.31 4.20 15.96
CA TYR A 85 11.47 4.83 16.58
C TYR A 85 12.24 5.76 15.61
N GLY A 86 11.65 6.10 14.47
CA GLY A 86 12.29 6.91 13.44
C GLY A 86 13.43 6.22 12.71
N ILE A 87 13.55 4.89 12.79
CA ILE A 87 14.69 4.16 12.25
C ILE A 87 14.28 3.37 11.02
N ALA A 88 15.10 3.51 9.97
CA ALA A 88 15.09 2.65 8.80
C ALA A 88 16.47 2.03 8.61
N ARG A 89 16.54 0.73 8.27
CA ARG A 89 17.81 0.00 8.10
C ARG A 89 17.86 -0.72 6.78
N VAL A 90 19.03 -0.71 6.18
CA VAL A 90 19.34 -1.49 4.98
C VAL A 90 20.66 -2.20 5.14
N THR A 91 20.75 -3.43 4.62
CA THR A 91 21.98 -4.20 4.57
C THR A 91 22.67 -3.97 3.23
N VAL A 92 23.96 -3.70 3.27
CA VAL A 92 24.80 -3.55 2.08
C VAL A 92 25.91 -4.61 2.11
N SER A 93 26.34 -5.05 0.91
CA SER A 93 27.30 -6.15 0.76
C SER A 93 28.76 -5.73 1.02
N HIS A 94 29.03 -4.43 1.03
CA HIS A 94 30.41 -3.89 1.20
C HIS A 94 30.35 -2.50 1.82
N LYS A 95 31.47 -2.10 2.42
CA LYS A 95 31.69 -0.70 2.79
C LYS A 95 32.00 0.13 1.56
N GLY A 96 31.56 1.37 1.54
CA GLY A 96 31.76 2.27 0.41
C GLY A 96 31.00 3.56 0.57
N LYS A 97 30.77 4.21 -0.54
CA LYS A 97 30.04 5.47 -0.61
C LYS A 97 28.67 5.26 -1.23
N PHE A 98 27.67 5.83 -0.62
CA PHE A 98 26.27 5.73 -1.00
C PHE A 98 25.62 7.10 -0.97
N PHE A 99 24.51 7.27 -1.67
CA PHE A 99 23.64 8.42 -1.54
C PHE A 99 22.28 7.97 -1.03
N TYR A 100 21.71 8.69 -0.08
CA TYR A 100 20.29 8.57 0.24
C TYR A 100 19.55 9.83 -0.20
N ARG A 101 18.26 9.66 -0.41
CA ARG A 101 17.31 10.73 -0.70
C ARG A 101 15.99 10.43 -0.01
N GLU A 102 15.38 11.43 0.61
CA GLU A 102 14.02 11.28 1.10
C GLU A 102 13.04 11.46 -0.07
N VAL A 103 12.18 10.47 -0.30
CA VAL A 103 11.14 10.52 -1.35
C VAL A 103 9.78 10.89 -0.79
N LYS A 104 9.61 10.75 0.55
CA LYS A 104 8.41 11.17 1.25
C LYS A 104 8.72 11.47 2.71
N ALA A 105 8.38 12.68 3.14
CA ALA A 105 8.52 13.07 4.54
C ALA A 105 7.40 12.49 5.41
N PRO A 106 7.62 12.38 6.73
CA PRO A 106 6.54 12.16 7.69
C PRO A 106 5.44 13.22 7.55
N THR A 107 4.20 12.83 7.89
CA THR A 107 3.08 13.77 7.85
C THR A 107 3.34 14.98 8.74
N GLY A 108 3.22 16.19 8.19
CA GLY A 108 3.47 17.45 8.90
C GLY A 108 4.89 17.99 8.78
N TYR A 109 5.72 17.36 7.97
CA TYR A 109 7.10 17.77 7.74
C TYR A 109 7.38 18.00 6.25
N GLU A 110 8.34 18.87 5.97
CA GLU A 110 8.85 19.09 4.62
C GLU A 110 9.84 17.98 4.23
N ALA A 111 9.77 17.49 3.00
CA ALA A 111 10.69 16.49 2.50
C ALA A 111 12.02 17.16 2.05
N ASP A 112 13.12 16.58 2.44
CA ASP A 112 14.43 16.88 1.87
C ASP A 112 14.70 15.90 0.71
N THR A 113 14.45 16.35 -0.51
CA THR A 113 14.56 15.53 -1.72
C THR A 113 15.95 15.55 -2.35
N ASP A 114 16.91 16.22 -1.75
CA ASP A 114 18.29 16.26 -2.22
C ASP A 114 19.01 14.92 -1.95
N PHE A 115 20.08 14.69 -2.70
CA PHE A 115 20.95 13.54 -2.49
C PHE A 115 22.01 13.84 -1.46
N HIS A 116 22.09 13.01 -0.43
CA HIS A 116 23.07 13.14 0.66
C HIS A 116 24.04 11.97 0.65
N LEU A 117 25.35 12.28 0.69
CA LEU A 117 26.42 11.29 0.67
C LEU A 117 26.55 10.60 2.04
N ILE A 118 26.68 9.29 2.02
CA ILE A 118 27.08 8.46 3.17
C ILE A 118 28.40 7.78 2.83
N ASP A 119 29.39 7.94 3.68
CA ASP A 119 30.66 7.22 3.59
C ASP A 119 30.75 6.17 4.71
N THR A 120 30.49 4.91 4.36
CA THR A 120 30.57 3.79 5.30
C THR A 120 31.99 3.25 5.47
N SER A 121 32.95 3.69 4.65
CA SER A 121 34.33 3.20 4.68
C SER A 121 35.09 3.67 5.93
N THR A 122 34.70 4.81 6.49
CA THR A 122 35.30 5.41 7.69
C THR A 122 34.76 4.84 8.99
N THR A 123 33.62 4.13 8.95
CA THR A 123 33.00 3.58 10.15
C THR A 123 33.70 2.29 10.57
N VAL A 124 34.14 2.19 11.81
CA VAL A 124 34.77 0.99 12.37
C VAL A 124 33.73 -0.11 12.58
N ASP A 125 32.55 0.26 13.02
CA ASP A 125 31.42 -0.63 13.27
C ASP A 125 30.84 -1.24 11.98
N LEU A 126 30.03 -2.30 12.15
CA LEU A 126 29.25 -2.88 11.06
C LEU A 126 28.01 -2.04 10.70
N ILE A 127 27.66 -1.06 11.53
CA ILE A 127 26.49 -0.20 11.33
C ILE A 127 26.94 1.26 11.21
N THR A 128 26.69 1.86 10.06
CA THR A 128 26.84 3.31 9.85
C THR A 128 25.54 3.99 10.17
N ARG A 129 25.52 4.87 11.17
CA ARG A 129 24.34 5.61 11.61
C ARG A 129 24.35 7.02 11.07
N VAL A 130 23.25 7.42 10.46
CA VAL A 130 23.06 8.78 9.92
C VAL A 130 21.77 9.33 10.51
N GLU A 131 21.87 10.48 11.16
CA GLU A 131 20.70 11.22 11.61
C GLU A 131 20.23 12.16 10.52
N VAL A 132 18.94 12.12 10.21
CA VAL A 132 18.28 12.88 9.15
C VAL A 132 17.18 13.73 9.76
N GLU A 133 17.30 15.05 9.63
CA GLU A 133 16.36 16.01 10.21
C GLU A 133 15.27 16.37 9.22
N ASN A 134 14.04 16.66 9.71
CA ASN A 134 13.02 17.36 8.95
C ASN A 134 12.49 18.56 9.73
N GLU A 135 12.15 19.59 8.97
CA GLU A 135 11.50 20.79 9.49
C GLU A 135 9.99 20.64 9.47
N LYS A 136 9.36 21.01 10.58
CA LYS A 136 7.92 20.91 10.73
C LYS A 136 7.20 21.98 9.91
N ILE A 137 6.19 21.60 9.15
CA ILE A 137 5.32 22.55 8.45
C ILE A 137 4.45 23.26 9.50
N THR A 138 4.61 24.58 9.61
CA THR A 138 3.83 25.42 10.52
C THR A 138 2.62 26.07 9.87
N GLU A 139 2.69 26.31 8.56
CA GLU A 139 1.58 26.85 7.81
C GLU A 139 0.45 25.83 7.60
N PRO A 140 -0.79 26.26 7.44
CA PRO A 140 -1.89 25.36 7.10
C PRO A 140 -1.64 24.60 5.80
N PHE A 141 -1.83 23.29 5.84
CA PHE A 141 -1.72 22.44 4.65
C PHE A 141 -2.77 21.32 4.65
N ILE A 142 -2.96 20.68 3.51
CA ILE A 142 -3.86 19.54 3.34
C ILE A 142 -3.15 18.39 2.63
N ARG A 143 -3.54 17.16 2.98
CA ARG A 143 -3.22 15.92 2.27
C ARG A 143 -4.50 15.16 2.03
N THR A 144 -4.53 14.30 1.03
CA THR A 144 -5.78 13.69 0.64
C THR A 144 -5.58 12.26 0.13
N THR A 145 -6.63 11.47 0.22
CA THR A 145 -6.69 10.12 -0.31
C THR A 145 -8.04 9.89 -0.95
N ALA A 146 -8.04 9.72 -2.26
CA ALA A 146 -9.24 9.43 -3.05
C ALA A 146 -9.42 7.93 -3.25
N THR A 147 -10.65 7.45 -3.11
CA THR A 147 -11.05 6.05 -3.33
C THR A 147 -12.43 5.97 -3.96
N GLY A 148 -12.82 4.82 -4.44
CA GLY A 148 -14.21 4.47 -4.68
C GLY A 148 -15.03 4.47 -3.39
N ALA A 149 -16.35 4.30 -3.49
CA ALA A 149 -17.24 4.19 -2.34
C ALA A 149 -16.95 2.94 -1.49
N ASP A 150 -16.32 1.94 -2.07
CA ASP A 150 -15.87 0.67 -1.47
C ASP A 150 -14.50 0.77 -0.78
N GLY A 151 -13.81 1.89 -0.91
CA GLY A 151 -12.46 2.11 -0.37
C GLY A 151 -11.34 1.74 -1.33
N GLU A 152 -11.65 1.22 -2.52
CA GLU A 152 -10.66 0.77 -3.49
C GLU A 152 -10.19 1.91 -4.42
N LYS A 153 -8.98 1.75 -4.98
CA LYS A 153 -8.44 2.68 -5.98
C LYS A 153 -9.00 2.47 -7.38
N THR A 154 -9.65 1.36 -7.61
CA THR A 154 -10.29 1.00 -8.87
C THR A 154 -11.80 1.14 -8.74
N VAL A 155 -12.41 1.91 -9.63
CA VAL A 155 -13.83 2.22 -9.62
C VAL A 155 -14.47 1.72 -10.91
N GLN A 156 -15.55 0.95 -10.80
CA GLN A 156 -16.28 0.42 -11.95
C GLN A 156 -17.07 1.53 -12.65
N ALA A 157 -16.93 1.63 -13.97
CA ALA A 157 -17.71 2.54 -14.80
C ALA A 157 -19.23 2.24 -14.69
N GLY A 158 -20.03 3.28 -14.71
CA GLY A 158 -21.49 3.17 -14.60
C GLY A 158 -22.16 4.53 -14.66
N ASN A 159 -23.49 4.52 -14.70
CA ASN A 159 -24.30 5.75 -14.79
C ASN A 159 -24.29 6.58 -13.49
N LYS A 160 -23.86 6.00 -12.37
CA LYS A 160 -23.72 6.66 -11.07
C LYS A 160 -22.50 6.12 -10.34
N VAL A 161 -21.36 6.72 -10.59
CA VAL A 161 -20.10 6.43 -9.93
C VAL A 161 -19.89 7.39 -8.77
N THR A 162 -19.37 6.88 -7.66
CA THR A 162 -19.03 7.70 -6.49
C THR A 162 -17.55 7.56 -6.16
N ILE A 163 -16.86 8.70 -6.07
CA ILE A 163 -15.49 8.81 -5.54
C ILE A 163 -15.59 9.56 -4.22
N VAL A 164 -14.95 9.02 -3.19
CA VAL A 164 -14.84 9.63 -1.87
C VAL A 164 -13.40 10.06 -1.67
N ASP A 165 -13.20 11.34 -1.46
CA ASP A 165 -11.91 11.89 -1.11
C ASP A 165 -11.87 12.27 0.36
N THR A 166 -10.92 11.69 1.10
CA THR A 166 -10.69 11.99 2.51
C THR A 166 -9.54 12.97 2.62
N VAL A 167 -9.87 14.23 2.88
CA VAL A 167 -8.92 15.32 3.04
C VAL A 167 -8.53 15.45 4.52
N SER A 168 -7.27 15.21 4.83
CA SER A 168 -6.67 15.55 6.13
C SER A 168 -6.18 17.00 6.09
N TYR A 169 -6.61 17.80 7.03
CA TYR A 169 -6.16 19.17 7.19
C TYR A 169 -5.28 19.32 8.44
N PHE A 170 -4.32 20.22 8.37
CA PHE A 170 -3.34 20.47 9.42
C PHE A 170 -3.18 21.97 9.64
N ASN A 171 -2.91 22.37 10.90
CA ASN A 171 -2.65 23.74 11.32
C ASN A 171 -3.80 24.73 11.02
N LEU A 172 -5.04 24.28 10.84
CA LEU A 172 -6.20 25.15 10.75
C LEU A 172 -6.55 25.77 12.14
N LYS A 173 -7.17 26.95 12.14
CA LYS A 173 -7.64 27.58 13.37
C LYS A 173 -8.96 26.94 13.82
N PRO A 174 -9.01 26.31 15.02
CA PRO A 174 -10.26 25.80 15.58
C PRO A 174 -11.33 26.89 15.71
N GLY A 175 -12.59 26.54 15.46
CA GLY A 175 -13.72 27.47 15.56
C GLY A 175 -13.91 28.40 14.36
N LYS A 176 -12.93 28.50 13.44
CA LYS A 176 -13.08 29.25 12.18
C LYS A 176 -13.71 28.36 11.11
N THR A 177 -14.62 28.91 10.32
CA THR A 177 -15.29 28.16 9.24
C THR A 177 -14.47 28.21 7.95
N TYR A 178 -14.37 27.07 7.29
CA TYR A 178 -13.67 26.87 6.02
C TYR A 178 -14.59 26.18 5.02
N ILE A 179 -14.26 26.33 3.73
CA ILE A 179 -14.86 25.53 2.67
C ILE A 179 -13.77 24.77 1.93
N MET A 180 -13.93 23.45 1.85
CA MET A 180 -13.10 22.57 1.02
C MET A 180 -13.78 22.43 -0.33
N LYS A 181 -13.05 22.71 -1.41
CA LYS A 181 -13.52 22.56 -2.80
C LYS A 181 -12.65 21.56 -3.51
N GLY A 182 -13.28 20.53 -4.07
CA GLY A 182 -12.62 19.49 -4.85
C GLY A 182 -13.00 19.57 -6.33
N THR A 183 -12.06 19.28 -7.20
CA THR A 183 -12.26 19.17 -8.65
C THR A 183 -11.64 17.87 -9.13
N LEU A 184 -12.42 17.04 -9.82
CA LEU A 184 -11.91 15.81 -10.42
C LEU A 184 -11.21 16.13 -11.74
N MET A 185 -9.94 15.71 -11.88
CA MET A 185 -9.11 15.95 -13.06
C MET A 185 -8.97 14.66 -13.88
N ASN A 186 -8.94 14.79 -15.19
CA ASN A 186 -8.46 13.70 -16.06
C ASN A 186 -6.93 13.84 -16.16
N LYS A 187 -6.19 12.84 -15.67
CA LYS A 187 -4.72 12.87 -15.62
C LYS A 187 -4.10 13.00 -17.00
N GLU A 188 -4.60 12.25 -17.97
CA GLU A 188 -4.05 12.20 -19.33
C GLU A 188 -4.29 13.53 -20.07
N ALA A 189 -5.46 14.12 -19.88
CA ALA A 189 -5.79 15.40 -20.50
C ALA A 189 -5.21 16.62 -19.76
N GLY A 190 -4.77 16.45 -18.51
CA GLY A 190 -4.31 17.54 -17.64
C GLY A 190 -5.39 18.60 -17.35
N LYS A 191 -6.67 18.25 -17.48
CA LYS A 191 -7.83 19.17 -17.38
C LYS A 191 -8.89 18.61 -16.46
N ALA A 192 -9.76 19.52 -15.95
CA ALA A 192 -10.91 19.11 -15.17
C ALA A 192 -11.80 18.15 -15.97
N LEU A 193 -12.20 17.05 -15.33
CA LEU A 193 -13.15 16.10 -15.91
C LEU A 193 -14.49 16.80 -16.12
N THR A 194 -15.01 16.70 -17.34
CA THR A 194 -16.30 17.23 -17.72
C THR A 194 -17.21 16.09 -18.14
N VAL A 195 -18.38 16.01 -17.52
CA VAL A 195 -19.43 15.04 -17.82
C VAL A 195 -20.69 15.82 -18.11
N ASP A 196 -21.35 15.54 -19.22
CA ASP A 196 -22.55 16.23 -19.69
C ASP A 196 -22.38 17.77 -19.70
N GLY A 197 -21.21 18.23 -20.17
CA GLY A 197 -20.86 19.64 -20.26
C GLY A 197 -20.53 20.33 -18.92
N LYS A 198 -20.58 19.64 -17.80
CA LYS A 198 -20.30 20.19 -16.47
C LYS A 198 -19.04 19.58 -15.85
N LYS A 199 -18.23 20.43 -15.20
CA LYS A 199 -17.08 19.95 -14.43
C LYS A 199 -17.57 19.11 -13.23
N VAL A 200 -16.89 18.00 -12.97
CA VAL A 200 -17.16 17.17 -11.79
C VAL A 200 -16.45 17.79 -10.59
N THR A 201 -17.23 18.36 -9.69
CA THR A 201 -16.73 19.06 -8.49
C THR A 201 -17.50 18.63 -7.25
N ALA A 202 -16.90 18.81 -6.09
CA ALA A 202 -17.55 18.65 -4.79
C ALA A 202 -17.09 19.76 -3.85
N GLU A 203 -17.92 20.14 -2.88
CA GLU A 203 -17.54 21.09 -1.85
C GLU A 203 -18.15 20.75 -0.51
N LYS A 204 -17.45 21.14 0.56
CA LYS A 204 -17.89 20.92 1.94
C LYS A 204 -17.47 22.08 2.81
N THR A 205 -18.45 22.73 3.44
CA THR A 205 -18.20 23.72 4.49
C THR A 205 -18.06 22.98 5.83
N PHE A 206 -17.07 23.38 6.63
CA PHE A 206 -16.80 22.77 7.95
C PHE A 206 -16.14 23.75 8.91
N THR A 207 -16.30 23.49 10.20
CA THR A 207 -15.65 24.25 11.27
C THR A 207 -14.83 23.27 12.11
N PRO A 208 -13.51 23.29 12.00
CA PRO A 208 -12.64 22.37 12.73
C PRO A 208 -12.75 22.61 14.23
N LYS A 209 -12.81 21.53 15.00
CA LYS A 209 -12.75 21.56 16.48
C LYS A 209 -11.31 21.56 16.99
N THR A 210 -10.41 20.97 16.23
CA THR A 210 -8.96 20.86 16.49
C THR A 210 -8.19 21.42 15.30
N LYS A 211 -6.93 21.80 15.50
CA LYS A 211 -6.07 22.33 14.42
C LYS A 211 -5.87 21.32 13.28
N ASP A 212 -5.91 20.04 13.60
CA ASP A 212 -5.74 18.94 12.69
C ASP A 212 -6.99 18.06 12.69
N GLY A 213 -7.33 17.46 11.54
CA GLY A 213 -8.49 16.61 11.40
C GLY A 213 -8.77 16.21 9.96
N THR A 214 -9.98 15.73 9.70
CA THR A 214 -10.37 15.26 8.37
C THR A 214 -11.72 15.82 7.93
N VAL A 215 -11.88 15.97 6.61
CA VAL A 215 -13.16 16.25 5.95
C VAL A 215 -13.29 15.39 4.70
N LYS A 216 -14.50 14.91 4.40
CA LYS A 216 -14.75 14.07 3.22
C LYS A 216 -15.48 14.90 2.16
N LEU A 217 -14.98 14.79 0.91
CA LEU A 217 -15.66 15.23 -0.30
C LEU A 217 -16.20 14.00 -1.03
N THR A 218 -17.38 14.13 -1.61
CA THR A 218 -18.01 13.06 -2.38
C THR A 218 -18.35 13.56 -3.76
N PHE A 219 -17.79 12.93 -4.77
CA PHE A 219 -18.05 13.19 -6.19
C PHE A 219 -18.98 12.11 -6.72
N THR A 220 -20.08 12.50 -7.34
CA THR A 220 -21.00 11.57 -8.00
C THR A 220 -21.22 12.02 -9.44
N PHE A 221 -20.98 11.12 -10.38
CA PHE A 221 -21.07 11.43 -11.81
C PHE A 221 -21.34 10.19 -12.64
N ASN A 222 -21.68 10.39 -13.91
CA ASN A 222 -21.81 9.33 -14.90
C ASN A 222 -20.46 9.04 -15.54
N ALA A 223 -19.97 7.81 -15.43
CA ALA A 223 -18.70 7.38 -15.98
C ALA A 223 -18.83 6.42 -17.18
N THR A 224 -20.03 6.24 -17.74
CA THR A 224 -20.25 5.28 -18.85
C THR A 224 -19.48 5.63 -20.13
N ALA A 225 -19.15 6.91 -20.36
CA ALA A 225 -18.38 7.38 -21.50
C ALA A 225 -16.88 7.56 -21.18
N ILE A 226 -16.45 7.22 -19.99
CA ILE A 226 -15.04 7.33 -19.58
C ILE A 226 -14.32 6.05 -19.98
N LYS A 227 -13.22 6.19 -20.72
CA LYS A 227 -12.43 5.06 -21.24
C LYS A 227 -11.89 4.18 -20.11
N ASP A 228 -11.87 2.87 -20.32
CA ASP A 228 -11.22 1.91 -19.42
C ASP A 228 -9.75 2.26 -19.17
N GLY A 229 -9.32 2.15 -17.92
CA GLY A 229 -7.98 2.49 -17.49
C GLY A 229 -7.73 3.98 -17.29
N SER A 230 -8.73 4.87 -17.55
CA SER A 230 -8.57 6.32 -17.29
C SER A 230 -8.24 6.58 -15.84
N LYS A 231 -7.21 7.41 -15.62
CA LYS A 231 -6.78 7.87 -14.29
C LYS A 231 -7.41 9.23 -13.99
N LEU A 232 -8.15 9.27 -12.90
CA LEU A 232 -8.79 10.49 -12.39
C LEU A 232 -8.09 10.91 -11.10
N VAL A 233 -7.74 12.20 -10.99
CA VAL A 233 -7.01 12.76 -9.84
C VAL A 233 -7.86 13.84 -9.21
N VAL A 234 -8.04 13.80 -7.90
CA VAL A 234 -8.79 14.84 -7.19
C VAL A 234 -7.84 15.98 -6.82
N PHE A 235 -8.22 17.21 -7.14
CA PHE A 235 -7.53 18.44 -6.73
C PHE A 235 -8.35 19.14 -5.67
N GLU A 236 -7.77 19.53 -4.55
CA GLU A 236 -8.45 20.20 -3.45
C GLU A 236 -7.86 21.58 -3.18
N LYS A 237 -8.75 22.48 -2.76
CA LYS A 237 -8.44 23.82 -2.28
C LYS A 237 -9.27 24.13 -1.05
N CYS A 238 -8.60 24.51 0.04
CA CYS A 238 -9.23 24.95 1.28
C CYS A 238 -9.25 26.48 1.33
N TYR A 239 -10.42 27.07 1.53
CA TYR A 239 -10.58 28.51 1.64
C TYR A 239 -11.20 28.86 3.00
N GLU A 240 -10.94 30.06 3.49
CA GLU A 240 -11.78 30.66 4.52
C GLU A 240 -13.21 30.78 4.01
N TYR A 241 -14.17 30.66 4.90
CA TYR A 241 -15.58 30.79 4.51
C TYR A 241 -16.26 31.86 5.36
N ASP A 242 -16.79 32.86 4.69
CA ASP A 242 -17.63 33.88 5.33
C ASP A 242 -19.06 33.35 5.45
N THR A 243 -19.49 33.09 6.67
CA THR A 243 -20.81 32.54 6.99
C THR A 243 -21.93 33.56 6.78
N LYS A 244 -21.62 34.88 6.77
CA LYS A 244 -22.61 35.96 6.56
C LYS A 244 -22.90 36.12 5.08
N THR A 245 -21.84 36.23 4.27
CA THR A 245 -21.99 36.44 2.80
C THR A 245 -22.14 35.12 2.06
N LYS A 246 -21.88 33.97 2.75
CA LYS A 246 -21.87 32.61 2.16
C LYS A 246 -20.89 32.47 0.98
N THR A 247 -19.73 33.11 1.10
CA THR A 247 -18.71 33.13 0.05
C THR A 247 -17.39 32.56 0.53
N ALA A 248 -16.63 31.97 -0.42
CA ALA A 248 -15.24 31.59 -0.19
C ALA A 248 -14.35 32.83 -0.20
N GLY A 249 -13.52 32.97 0.82
CA GLY A 249 -12.55 34.06 0.98
C GLY A 249 -11.14 33.67 0.55
N LYS A 250 -10.15 33.92 1.42
CA LYS A 250 -8.73 33.65 1.17
C LYS A 250 -8.46 32.15 1.00
N LEU A 251 -7.66 31.78 -0.02
CA LEU A 251 -7.10 30.44 -0.14
C LEU A 251 -6.11 30.19 1.01
N ILE A 252 -6.30 29.12 1.74
CA ILE A 252 -5.51 28.74 2.94
C ILE A 252 -4.54 27.62 2.61
N ALA A 253 -5.01 26.58 1.90
CA ALA A 253 -4.20 25.43 1.53
C ALA A 253 -4.70 24.83 0.21
N LYS A 254 -3.82 24.14 -0.49
CA LYS A 254 -4.18 23.40 -1.71
C LYS A 254 -3.37 22.10 -1.81
N HIS A 255 -3.96 21.11 -2.45
CA HIS A 255 -3.29 19.90 -2.90
C HIS A 255 -3.70 19.66 -4.36
N THR A 256 -2.78 19.87 -5.29
CA THR A 256 -3.09 19.93 -6.74
C THR A 256 -1.98 19.29 -7.57
N ASP A 257 -1.40 18.18 -7.06
CA ASP A 257 -0.41 17.41 -7.81
C ASP A 257 -1.11 16.36 -8.68
N ILE A 258 -1.00 16.50 -10.00
CA ILE A 258 -1.60 15.59 -10.99
C ILE A 258 -0.95 14.18 -10.95
N ASN A 259 0.23 14.05 -10.33
CA ASN A 259 0.98 12.81 -10.24
C ASN A 259 0.81 12.10 -8.89
N ASP A 260 0.10 12.70 -7.95
CA ASP A 260 -0.13 12.08 -6.65
C ASP A 260 -0.98 10.81 -6.79
N GLU A 261 -0.40 9.66 -6.45
CA GLU A 261 -1.08 8.35 -6.47
C GLU A 261 -2.13 8.25 -5.36
N GLY A 262 -1.93 8.95 -4.24
CA GLY A 262 -2.90 9.04 -3.15
C GLY A 262 -4.20 9.69 -3.59
N GLN A 263 -4.15 10.66 -4.52
CA GLN A 263 -5.30 11.35 -5.10
C GLN A 263 -5.86 10.66 -6.35
N THR A 264 -5.23 9.60 -6.84
CA THR A 264 -5.57 8.96 -8.11
C THR A 264 -6.51 7.78 -7.89
N VAL A 265 -7.56 7.70 -8.70
CA VAL A 265 -8.43 6.52 -8.87
C VAL A 265 -8.45 6.11 -10.34
N ILE A 266 -8.67 4.83 -10.61
CA ILE A 266 -8.68 4.25 -11.95
C ILE A 266 -10.10 3.81 -12.28
N ILE A 267 -10.63 4.28 -13.42
CA ILE A 267 -11.91 3.81 -13.93
C ILE A 267 -11.69 2.49 -14.68
N LYS A 268 -12.49 1.49 -14.39
CA LYS A 268 -12.52 0.20 -15.08
C LYS A 268 -13.91 -0.06 -15.67
N GLU A 269 -13.94 -0.55 -16.90
CA GLU A 269 -15.18 -1.00 -17.48
C GLU A 269 -15.81 -2.13 -16.66
N LYS A 270 -17.12 -2.09 -16.57
CA LYS A 270 -17.85 -3.19 -15.93
C LYS A 270 -17.66 -4.44 -16.80
N PRO A 271 -17.23 -5.59 -16.23
CA PRO A 271 -17.15 -6.82 -17.00
C PRO A 271 -18.49 -7.08 -17.68
N GLU A 272 -18.47 -7.23 -18.99
CA GLU A 272 -19.66 -7.70 -19.69
C GLU A 272 -20.11 -9.02 -19.06
N LYS A 273 -21.37 -9.11 -18.73
CA LYS A 273 -21.93 -10.41 -18.33
C LYS A 273 -21.66 -11.35 -19.49
N PRO A 274 -21.05 -12.53 -19.26
CA PRO A 274 -20.87 -13.49 -20.31
C PRO A 274 -22.22 -13.66 -21.00
N ASN A 275 -22.25 -13.42 -22.31
CA ASN A 275 -23.45 -13.61 -23.10
C ASN A 275 -23.99 -14.99 -22.76
N LYS A 276 -25.22 -15.01 -22.27
CA LYS A 276 -25.92 -16.29 -22.03
C LYS A 276 -25.78 -17.07 -23.33
N PRO A 277 -25.20 -18.30 -23.32
CA PRO A 277 -25.05 -19.07 -24.55
C PRO A 277 -26.38 -19.03 -25.26
N GLU A 278 -26.40 -18.58 -26.52
CA GLU A 278 -27.57 -18.71 -27.36
C GLU A 278 -28.02 -20.14 -27.26
N LYS A 279 -29.31 -20.33 -26.93
CA LYS A 279 -29.90 -21.63 -26.89
C LYS A 279 -29.66 -22.26 -28.27
N PRO A 280 -28.92 -23.37 -28.38
CA PRO A 280 -28.67 -23.94 -29.69
C PRO A 280 -30.04 -24.15 -30.37
N ASP A 281 -30.15 -23.69 -31.60
CA ASP A 281 -31.29 -23.98 -32.47
C ASP A 281 -31.56 -25.48 -32.38
N LYS A 282 -32.80 -25.82 -32.20
CA LYS A 282 -33.23 -27.23 -32.09
C LYS A 282 -32.60 -28.02 -33.23
N PRO A 283 -31.77 -29.04 -32.95
CA PRO A 283 -31.31 -29.90 -33.98
C PRO A 283 -32.53 -30.62 -34.59
N ASN A 284 -32.65 -30.61 -35.91
CA ASN A 284 -33.51 -31.52 -36.65
C ASN A 284 -33.24 -32.93 -36.14
N GLU A 285 -34.30 -33.66 -35.93
CA GLU A 285 -34.45 -35.05 -35.49
C GLU A 285 -33.18 -35.91 -35.48
N VAL A 286 -32.69 -36.21 -34.28
CA VAL A 286 -31.63 -37.19 -34.07
C VAL A 286 -32.25 -38.59 -34.16
N PRO A 287 -31.61 -39.57 -34.81
CA PRO A 287 -32.05 -40.97 -34.83
C PRO A 287 -32.13 -41.51 -33.40
N LYS A 288 -33.22 -42.18 -33.08
CA LYS A 288 -33.41 -42.88 -31.78
C LYS A 288 -32.40 -44.04 -31.71
N THR A 289 -31.25 -43.82 -31.11
CA THR A 289 -30.45 -44.91 -30.56
C THR A 289 -30.99 -45.18 -29.16
N GLY A 290 -31.62 -46.34 -29.00
CA GLY A 290 -32.22 -46.75 -27.76
C GLY A 290 -31.14 -47.09 -26.70
N ASP A 291 -30.88 -46.19 -25.85
CA ASP A 291 -30.25 -46.48 -24.55
C ASP A 291 -31.36 -46.32 -23.47
N GLN A 292 -31.92 -47.47 -23.04
CA GLN A 292 -32.90 -47.54 -21.96
C GLN A 292 -32.16 -47.64 -20.60
N THR A 293 -31.20 -46.81 -20.35
CA THR A 293 -30.64 -46.73 -19.01
C THR A 293 -31.55 -45.88 -18.13
N ASP A 294 -32.40 -46.59 -17.40
CA ASP A 294 -33.38 -46.00 -16.49
C ASP A 294 -32.64 -45.41 -15.25
N LEU A 295 -32.17 -44.21 -15.42
CA LEU A 295 -31.41 -43.48 -14.37
C LEU A 295 -32.18 -43.39 -13.06
N CYS A 296 -33.50 -43.34 -13.14
CA CYS A 296 -34.37 -43.32 -11.97
C CYS A 296 -34.29 -44.61 -11.15
N ARG A 297 -34.11 -45.77 -11.79
CA ARG A 297 -33.88 -47.04 -11.10
C ARG A 297 -32.59 -47.09 -10.34
N TRP A 298 -31.52 -46.59 -10.90
CA TRP A 298 -30.20 -46.54 -10.24
C TRP A 298 -30.18 -45.57 -9.06
N ILE A 299 -30.87 -44.43 -9.17
CA ILE A 299 -31.05 -43.48 -8.06
C ILE A 299 -31.86 -44.09 -6.94
N ALA A 300 -32.97 -44.82 -7.25
CA ALA A 300 -33.77 -45.50 -6.24
C ALA A 300 -32.97 -46.58 -5.49
N LEU A 301 -32.13 -47.35 -6.19
CA LEU A 301 -31.26 -48.37 -5.58
C LEU A 301 -30.19 -47.74 -4.65
N LEU A 302 -29.62 -46.60 -5.03
CA LEU A 302 -28.69 -45.85 -4.18
C LEU A 302 -29.38 -45.35 -2.89
N TRP A 303 -30.61 -44.87 -2.97
CA TRP A 303 -31.37 -44.43 -1.79
C TRP A 303 -31.70 -45.58 -0.86
N LEU A 304 -32.06 -46.76 -1.38
CA LEU A 304 -32.30 -47.95 -0.58
C LEU A 304 -31.04 -48.46 0.13
N ALA A 305 -29.90 -48.41 -0.54
CA ALA A 305 -28.61 -48.76 0.09
C ALA A 305 -28.24 -47.78 1.21
N PHE A 306 -28.49 -46.50 1.02
CA PHE A 306 -28.22 -45.46 2.04
C PHE A 306 -29.15 -45.62 3.25
N LEU A 307 -30.44 -45.95 3.02
CA LEU A 307 -31.39 -46.20 4.10
C LEU A 307 -31.01 -47.47 4.91
N GLY A 308 -30.55 -48.52 4.23
CA GLY A 308 -30.06 -49.74 4.87
C GLY A 308 -28.82 -49.50 5.76
N MET A 309 -27.89 -48.63 5.31
CA MET A 309 -26.73 -48.23 6.11
C MET A 309 -27.15 -47.42 7.36
N LEU A 310 -28.09 -46.51 7.20
CA LEU A 310 -28.60 -45.69 8.32
C LEU A 310 -29.30 -46.57 9.39
N LEU A 311 -30.13 -47.54 8.97
CA LEU A 311 -30.80 -48.48 9.87
C LEU A 311 -29.80 -49.40 10.60
N SER A 312 -28.74 -49.83 9.93
CA SER A 312 -27.67 -50.64 10.56
C SER A 312 -26.87 -49.84 11.61
N MET A 313 -26.61 -48.55 11.34
CA MET A 313 -25.94 -47.66 12.31
C MET A 313 -26.80 -47.39 13.54
N LEU A 314 -28.13 -47.21 13.36
CA LEU A 314 -29.06 -47.03 14.47
C LEU A 314 -29.19 -48.30 15.32
N SER A 315 -29.19 -49.49 14.73
CA SER A 315 -29.20 -50.76 15.42
C SER A 315 -27.90 -51.08 16.20
N LEU A 316 -26.77 -50.61 15.68
CA LEU A 316 -25.49 -50.70 16.39
C LEU A 316 -25.42 -49.75 17.59
N ARG A 317 -26.07 -48.60 17.47
CA ARG A 317 -26.11 -47.58 18.54
C ARG A 317 -27.02 -48.03 19.70
N SER A 318 -28.19 -48.65 19.40
CA SER A 318 -29.06 -49.21 20.45
C SER A 318 -28.37 -50.36 21.21
N LYS A 319 -27.60 -51.25 20.53
CA LYS A 319 -26.82 -52.28 21.17
C LYS A 319 -25.69 -51.79 22.04
N GLN A 320 -25.13 -50.60 21.74
CA GLN A 320 -24.14 -49.99 22.59
C GLN A 320 -24.74 -49.32 23.85
N GLU A 321 -25.94 -48.77 23.73
CA GLU A 321 -26.69 -48.20 24.86
C GLU A 321 -27.11 -49.33 25.84
N ASP A 322 -27.65 -50.43 25.33
CA ASP A 322 -28.06 -51.60 26.14
C ASP A 322 -26.84 -52.22 26.88
N ALA A 323 -25.65 -52.31 26.23
CA ALA A 323 -24.44 -52.79 26.83
C ALA A 323 -23.82 -51.81 27.85
N ALA A 324 -24.14 -50.53 27.79
CA ALA A 324 -23.71 -49.53 28.76
C ALA A 324 -24.57 -49.54 30.03
N GLU A 325 -25.90 -49.79 29.88
CA GLU A 325 -26.79 -49.93 31.02
C GLU A 325 -26.53 -51.21 31.83
N GLU A 326 -26.23 -52.34 31.17
CA GLU A 326 -25.86 -53.61 31.85
C GLU A 326 -24.55 -53.50 32.69
N LYS A 327 -23.61 -52.64 32.23
CA LYS A 327 -22.39 -52.34 33.00
C LYS A 327 -22.62 -51.43 34.21
N GLN A 328 -23.64 -50.57 34.18
CA GLN A 328 -23.95 -49.71 35.34
C GLN A 328 -24.74 -50.44 36.43
N GLU A 329 -25.60 -51.41 36.07
CA GLU A 329 -26.29 -52.26 37.07
C GLU A 329 -25.34 -53.21 37.76
N GLY A 330 -24.35 -53.79 37.05
CA GLY A 330 -23.34 -54.67 37.66
C GLY A 330 -22.40 -54.02 38.68
N GLN A 331 -22.29 -52.66 38.68
CA GLN A 331 -21.43 -51.92 39.61
C GLN A 331 -22.18 -51.42 40.86
N LYS A 332 -23.49 -51.64 40.97
CA LYS A 332 -24.31 -51.28 42.15
C LYS A 332 -24.52 -52.45 43.13
N CYS A 333 -24.05 -53.63 42.81
CA CYS A 333 -24.17 -54.85 43.66
C CYS A 333 -22.85 -55.48 44.09
N ALA A 334 -21.74 -54.69 44.18
CA ALA A 334 -20.51 -55.15 44.75
C ALA A 334 -20.03 -54.16 45.85
#